data_260a421f9841f230925e8e76d8c883a1
#
_entry.id   260a421f9841f230925e8e76d8c883a1
#
_cell.length_a   1.000
_cell.length_b   1.000
_cell.length_c   1.000
_cell.angle_alpha   90.00
_cell.angle_beta   90.00
_cell.angle_gamma   90.00
#
_symmetry.space_group_name_H-M   'P 1'
#
loop_
_entity.id
_entity.type
_entity.pdbx_description
1 polymer ?
#
loop_
_entity_poly.entity_id
_entity_poly.type
_entity_poly.pdbx_seq_one_letter_code
_entity_poly.pdbx_strand_id
1 'polypeptide(L)'
;MKEKMKQSFFKSLRFRIMVLLVIIGIVPCLIIEKVIVSSYESRAVELRKINVKNQCDILGNQLMKEGYLEYQQSDMINGELSLLSAVYNGRILIINRSGRIVKDTYDIDEGKYMISEEVIQCFDGVDTSYYDQGNDYIEQTVPLKYAKSKEVAGVMLVSTSTGEIRDSIEILEHRGNLLMLAISVLVLLLGFVLSKSLVKPFGRVSKAIEELTDGYLDEEISVPDYTETQVLSSVFNKMLKRMKVLDDSDRNL
;
A
#
# COMPACT_ATOMS: atom_id res chain seq x y z
N MET A 1 -7.72 35.78 -25.74
CA MET A 1 -8.83 35.73 -24.77
C MET A 1 -8.83 34.43 -23.93
N LYS A 2 -8.63 33.24 -24.52
CA LYS A 2 -8.58 31.95 -23.78
C LYS A 2 -7.42 31.81 -22.78
N GLU A 3 -6.23 32.33 -23.08
CA GLU A 3 -5.06 32.24 -22.15
C GLU A 3 -5.21 33.12 -20.89
N LYS A 4 -5.74 34.33 -21.02
CA LYS A 4 -6.05 35.21 -19.86
C LYS A 4 -7.09 34.61 -18.92
N MET A 5 -8.10 33.91 -19.48
CA MET A 5 -9.12 33.21 -18.68
C MET A 5 -8.51 32.01 -17.93
N LYS A 6 -7.58 31.26 -18.53
CA LYS A 6 -6.89 30.12 -17.90
C LYS A 6 -5.98 30.56 -16.74
N GLN A 7 -5.23 31.68 -16.90
CA GLN A 7 -4.41 32.25 -15.84
C GLN A 7 -5.24 32.79 -14.65
N SER A 8 -6.43 33.33 -14.91
CA SER A 8 -7.34 33.79 -13.84
C SER A 8 -7.92 32.65 -13.02
N PHE A 9 -8.18 31.47 -13.62
CA PHE A 9 -8.74 30.31 -12.94
C PHE A 9 -7.74 29.74 -11.89
N PHE A 10 -6.46 29.57 -12.24
CA PHE A 10 -5.41 29.08 -11.33
C PHE A 10 -5.08 30.05 -10.19
N LYS A 11 -5.34 31.36 -10.37
CA LYS A 11 -5.19 32.37 -9.32
C LYS A 11 -6.40 32.46 -8.39
N SER A 12 -7.51 31.81 -8.72
CA SER A 12 -8.71 31.82 -7.91
C SER A 12 -8.48 31.15 -6.55
N LEU A 13 -8.87 31.82 -5.47
CA LEU A 13 -8.84 31.30 -4.11
C LEU A 13 -9.61 29.97 -4.01
N ARG A 14 -10.72 29.84 -4.73
CA ARG A 14 -11.54 28.61 -4.81
C ARG A 14 -10.74 27.43 -5.31
N PHE A 15 -9.99 27.62 -6.40
CA PHE A 15 -9.17 26.58 -6.99
C PHE A 15 -8.04 26.14 -6.05
N ARG A 16 -7.37 27.09 -5.40
CA ARG A 16 -6.30 26.81 -4.45
C ARG A 16 -6.78 26.01 -3.24
N ILE A 17 -7.94 26.38 -2.67
CA ILE A 17 -8.54 25.64 -1.56
C ILE A 17 -8.90 24.22 -2.00
N MET A 18 -9.50 24.05 -3.18
CA MET A 18 -9.87 22.75 -3.70
C MET A 18 -8.66 21.86 -3.93
N VAL A 19 -7.58 22.38 -4.54
CA VAL A 19 -6.33 21.64 -4.76
C VAL A 19 -5.70 21.25 -3.44
N LEU A 20 -5.66 22.13 -2.46
CA LEU A 20 -5.09 21.86 -1.15
C LEU A 20 -5.86 20.74 -0.42
N LEU A 21 -7.20 20.75 -0.47
CA LEU A 21 -8.04 19.70 0.10
C LEU A 21 -7.85 18.37 -0.61
N VAL A 22 -7.71 18.37 -1.95
CA VAL A 22 -7.42 17.15 -2.74
C VAL A 22 -6.05 16.56 -2.34
N ILE A 23 -5.03 17.41 -2.22
CA ILE A 23 -3.71 16.95 -1.81
C ILE A 23 -3.74 16.35 -0.41
N ILE A 24 -4.32 17.06 0.57
CA ILE A 24 -4.40 16.60 1.96
C ILE A 24 -5.28 15.34 2.10
N GLY A 25 -6.33 15.22 1.31
CA GLY A 25 -7.24 14.08 1.38
C GLY A 25 -6.75 12.84 0.64
N ILE A 26 -6.16 12.99 -0.55
CA ILE A 26 -5.82 11.84 -1.42
C ILE A 26 -4.39 11.34 -1.20
N VAL A 27 -3.40 12.25 -1.06
CA VAL A 27 -2.00 11.82 -0.96
C VAL A 27 -1.72 10.91 0.24
N PRO A 28 -2.21 11.18 1.47
CA PRO A 28 -2.04 10.26 2.58
C PRO A 28 -2.67 8.89 2.33
N CYS A 29 -3.85 8.84 1.68
CA CYS A 29 -4.52 7.58 1.36
C CYS A 29 -3.69 6.71 0.41
N LEU A 30 -3.10 7.31 -0.64
CA LEU A 30 -2.21 6.62 -1.57
C LEU A 30 -0.98 6.04 -0.86
N ILE A 31 -0.38 6.80 0.04
CA ILE A 31 0.79 6.35 0.80
C ILE A 31 0.41 5.19 1.72
N ILE A 32 -0.70 5.32 2.46
CA ILE A 32 -1.17 4.29 3.40
C ILE A 32 -1.50 3.00 2.65
N GLU A 33 -2.17 3.07 1.51
CA GLU A 33 -2.49 1.91 0.68
C GLU A 33 -1.22 1.15 0.27
N LYS A 34 -0.22 1.84 -0.27
CA LYS A 34 1.07 1.22 -0.65
C LYS A 34 1.80 0.60 0.54
N VAL A 35 1.81 1.27 1.69
CA VAL A 35 2.43 0.75 2.92
C VAL A 35 1.70 -0.49 3.42
N ILE A 36 0.36 -0.51 3.40
CA ILE A 36 -0.43 -1.65 3.85
C ILE A 36 -0.18 -2.86 2.93
N VAL A 37 -0.25 -2.68 1.61
CA VAL A 37 -0.04 -3.75 0.63
C VAL A 37 1.37 -4.34 0.77
N SER A 38 2.41 -3.50 0.80
CA SER A 38 3.79 -3.95 0.95
C SER A 38 4.04 -4.65 2.30
N SER A 39 3.47 -4.15 3.38
CA SER A 39 3.58 -4.76 4.70
C SER A 39 2.86 -6.11 4.77
N TYR A 40 1.69 -6.23 4.13
CA TYR A 40 0.95 -7.48 4.04
C TYR A 40 1.74 -8.53 3.26
N GLU A 41 2.26 -8.17 2.07
CA GLU A 41 3.09 -9.06 1.24
C GLU A 41 4.29 -9.59 2.02
N SER A 42 5.10 -8.69 2.59
CA SER A 42 6.29 -9.06 3.35
C SER A 42 5.94 -9.99 4.50
N ARG A 43 4.84 -9.71 5.22
CA ARG A 43 4.41 -10.53 6.34
C ARG A 43 3.88 -11.90 5.92
N ALA A 44 3.10 -11.95 4.83
CA ALA A 44 2.53 -13.19 4.30
C ALA A 44 3.63 -14.12 3.77
N VAL A 45 4.60 -13.57 3.04
CA VAL A 45 5.78 -14.31 2.55
C VAL A 45 6.60 -14.86 3.72
N GLU A 46 6.88 -14.04 4.72
CA GLU A 46 7.67 -14.48 5.90
C GLU A 46 6.95 -15.59 6.69
N LEU A 47 5.64 -15.47 6.90
CA LEU A 47 4.85 -16.53 7.53
C LEU A 47 4.84 -17.81 6.69
N ARG A 48 4.75 -17.72 5.37
CA ARG A 48 4.83 -18.87 4.47
C ARG A 48 6.21 -19.57 4.62
N LYS A 49 7.29 -18.81 4.59
CA LYS A 49 8.67 -19.33 4.79
C LYS A 49 8.79 -20.09 6.10
N ILE A 50 8.38 -19.49 7.21
CA ILE A 50 8.44 -20.10 8.53
C ILE A 50 7.60 -21.39 8.60
N ASN A 51 6.37 -21.35 8.09
CA ASN A 51 5.48 -22.51 8.15
C ASN A 51 6.01 -23.68 7.31
N VAL A 52 6.46 -23.40 6.08
CA VAL A 52 7.03 -24.42 5.19
C VAL A 52 8.28 -25.01 5.83
N LYS A 53 9.19 -24.16 6.33
CA LYS A 53 10.41 -24.64 7.02
C LYS A 53 10.09 -25.54 8.19
N ASN A 54 9.18 -25.15 9.07
CA ASN A 54 8.80 -25.96 10.23
C ASN A 54 8.25 -27.34 9.82
N GLN A 55 7.42 -27.40 8.78
CA GLN A 55 6.90 -28.67 8.27
C GLN A 55 7.99 -29.52 7.64
N CYS A 56 8.91 -28.90 6.89
CA CYS A 56 10.05 -29.58 6.29
C CYS A 56 11.05 -30.09 7.35
N ASP A 57 11.26 -29.35 8.43
CA ASP A 57 12.10 -29.79 9.54
C ASP A 57 11.51 -31.03 10.25
N ILE A 58 10.18 -31.05 10.47
CA ILE A 58 9.48 -32.19 11.04
C ILE A 58 9.60 -33.41 10.14
N LEU A 59 9.27 -33.25 8.86
CA LEU A 59 9.31 -34.31 7.86
C LEU A 59 10.75 -34.78 7.60
N GLY A 60 11.72 -33.86 7.56
CA GLY A 60 13.14 -34.17 7.43
C GLY A 60 13.67 -35.02 8.58
N ASN A 61 13.27 -34.72 9.81
CA ASN A 61 13.65 -35.54 10.98
C ASN A 61 13.05 -36.96 10.90
N GLN A 62 11.81 -37.10 10.43
CA GLN A 62 11.14 -38.36 10.23
C GLN A 62 11.83 -39.19 9.12
N LEU A 63 12.10 -38.55 7.97
CA LEU A 63 12.82 -39.11 6.84
C LEU A 63 14.20 -39.66 7.27
N MET A 64 14.96 -38.90 8.05
CA MET A 64 16.26 -39.30 8.56
C MET A 64 16.16 -40.45 9.56
N LYS A 65 15.11 -40.50 10.38
CA LYS A 65 14.88 -41.55 11.36
C LYS A 65 14.55 -42.89 10.72
N GLU A 66 13.86 -42.88 9.57
CA GLU A 66 13.53 -44.07 8.79
C GLU A 66 14.65 -44.50 7.81
N GLY A 67 15.77 -43.78 7.73
CA GLY A 67 16.86 -44.11 6.81
C GLY A 67 16.51 -43.97 5.33
N TYR A 68 15.57 -43.05 5.01
CA TYR A 68 15.01 -42.89 3.67
C TYR A 68 16.08 -42.60 2.59
N LEU A 69 17.15 -41.89 2.91
CA LEU A 69 18.22 -41.58 1.96
C LEU A 69 18.97 -42.85 1.46
N GLU A 70 18.91 -43.92 2.23
CA GLU A 70 19.60 -45.18 1.93
C GLU A 70 18.66 -46.21 1.27
N TYR A 71 17.42 -46.31 1.77
CA TYR A 71 16.52 -47.40 1.34
C TYR A 71 15.41 -46.95 0.38
N GLN A 72 15.09 -45.66 0.31
CA GLN A 72 14.09 -45.02 -0.60
C GLN A 72 12.68 -45.72 -0.63
N GLN A 73 12.35 -46.49 0.39
CA GLN A 73 11.15 -47.36 0.43
C GLN A 73 10.28 -47.06 1.64
N SER A 74 9.70 -45.84 1.68
CA SER A 74 8.70 -45.54 2.69
C SER A 74 7.51 -44.90 2.00
N ASP A 75 6.46 -45.69 1.77
CA ASP A 75 5.19 -45.19 1.21
C ASP A 75 4.58 -44.08 2.09
N MET A 76 4.81 -44.18 3.41
CA MET A 76 4.39 -43.18 4.36
C MET A 76 5.10 -41.83 4.10
N ILE A 77 6.43 -41.83 4.00
CA ILE A 77 7.22 -40.60 3.71
C ILE A 77 6.84 -40.04 2.33
N ASN A 78 6.69 -40.90 1.31
CA ASN A 78 6.26 -40.47 -0.01
C ASN A 78 4.89 -39.82 0.02
N GLY A 79 3.96 -40.39 0.81
CA GLY A 79 2.64 -39.80 1.01
C GLY A 79 2.68 -38.42 1.68
N GLU A 80 3.50 -38.27 2.72
CA GLU A 80 3.67 -37.01 3.44
C GLU A 80 4.36 -35.94 2.56
N LEU A 81 5.40 -36.31 1.78
CA LEU A 81 6.03 -35.41 0.81
C LEU A 81 5.03 -34.92 -0.25
N SER A 82 4.23 -35.84 -0.78
CA SER A 82 3.19 -35.51 -1.77
C SER A 82 2.10 -34.62 -1.17
N LEU A 83 1.69 -34.89 0.08
CA LEU A 83 0.72 -34.06 0.78
C LEU A 83 1.26 -32.64 1.02
N LEU A 84 2.49 -32.51 1.48
CA LEU A 84 3.15 -31.23 1.71
C LEU A 84 3.28 -30.43 0.39
N SER A 85 3.69 -31.12 -0.69
CA SER A 85 3.75 -30.57 -2.04
C SER A 85 2.40 -30.05 -2.50
N ALA A 86 1.32 -30.81 -2.29
CA ALA A 86 -0.04 -30.42 -2.66
C ALA A 86 -0.57 -29.24 -1.83
N VAL A 87 -0.37 -29.27 -0.50
CA VAL A 87 -0.84 -28.19 0.42
C VAL A 87 -0.22 -26.85 0.09
N TYR A 88 1.05 -26.83 -0.27
CA TYR A 88 1.75 -25.58 -0.59
C TYR A 88 1.85 -25.27 -2.08
N ASN A 89 1.19 -26.09 -2.91
CA ASN A 89 1.27 -26.00 -4.37
C ASN A 89 2.74 -25.85 -4.82
N GLY A 90 3.57 -26.78 -4.37
CA GLY A 90 5.00 -26.66 -4.46
C GLY A 90 5.68 -27.99 -4.84
N ARG A 91 6.97 -27.92 -5.13
CA ARG A 91 7.82 -29.08 -5.50
C ARG A 91 8.84 -29.31 -4.40
N ILE A 92 9.05 -30.56 -4.01
CA ILE A 92 10.03 -30.95 -3.02
C ILE A 92 11.00 -31.95 -3.65
N LEU A 93 12.29 -31.62 -3.56
CA LEU A 93 13.38 -32.49 -3.96
C LEU A 93 14.16 -32.94 -2.73
N ILE A 94 14.40 -34.24 -2.62
CA ILE A 94 15.31 -34.82 -1.63
C ILE A 94 16.62 -35.15 -2.33
N ILE A 95 17.69 -34.53 -1.87
CA ILE A 95 19.01 -34.62 -2.49
C ILE A 95 19.95 -35.29 -1.48
N ASN A 96 20.64 -36.34 -1.88
CA ASN A 96 21.63 -37.02 -1.02
C ASN A 96 22.98 -36.29 -1.04
N ARG A 97 23.92 -36.76 -0.22
CA ARG A 97 25.25 -36.14 -0.08
C ARG A 97 26.09 -36.13 -1.36
N SER A 98 25.80 -37.01 -2.34
CA SER A 98 26.43 -36.99 -3.65
C SER A 98 25.82 -36.01 -4.64
N GLY A 99 24.82 -35.23 -4.22
CA GLY A 99 24.09 -34.29 -5.10
C GLY A 99 23.05 -34.96 -5.99
N ARG A 100 22.74 -36.24 -5.78
CA ARG A 100 21.74 -36.98 -6.57
C ARG A 100 20.35 -36.76 -5.94
N ILE A 101 19.37 -36.45 -6.79
CA ILE A 101 17.97 -36.37 -6.41
C ILE A 101 17.45 -37.79 -6.15
N VAL A 102 17.08 -38.02 -4.90
CA VAL A 102 16.58 -39.31 -4.41
C VAL A 102 15.09 -39.40 -4.58
N LYS A 103 14.37 -38.26 -4.36
CA LYS A 103 12.95 -38.13 -4.54
C LYS A 103 12.60 -36.75 -5.11
N ASP A 104 11.67 -36.73 -6.03
CA ASP A 104 11.05 -35.56 -6.59
C ASP A 104 9.52 -35.73 -6.53
N THR A 105 8.81 -34.82 -5.87
CA THR A 105 7.35 -34.91 -5.76
C THR A 105 6.62 -34.73 -7.09
N TYR A 106 7.31 -34.24 -8.13
CA TYR A 106 6.78 -34.15 -9.50
C TYR A 106 7.25 -35.28 -10.41
N ASP A 107 8.10 -36.18 -9.92
CA ASP A 107 8.67 -37.33 -10.65
C ASP A 107 9.41 -36.97 -11.96
N ILE A 108 9.94 -35.73 -12.06
CA ILE A 108 10.60 -35.21 -13.28
C ILE A 108 12.11 -35.48 -13.29
N ASP A 109 12.76 -35.27 -12.15
CA ASP A 109 14.23 -35.22 -12.05
C ASP A 109 14.81 -36.27 -11.10
N GLU A 110 14.05 -37.29 -10.70
CA GLU A 110 14.58 -38.40 -9.89
C GLU A 110 15.79 -39.06 -10.56
N GLY A 111 16.83 -39.28 -9.77
CA GLY A 111 18.05 -39.89 -10.23
C GLY A 111 19.06 -38.96 -10.91
N LYS A 112 18.65 -37.75 -11.27
CA LYS A 112 19.56 -36.73 -11.81
C LYS A 112 20.40 -36.08 -10.69
N TYR A 113 21.43 -35.34 -11.09
CA TYR A 113 22.24 -34.55 -10.17
C TYR A 113 21.80 -33.12 -10.13
N MET A 114 21.69 -32.58 -8.92
CA MET A 114 21.35 -31.17 -8.65
C MET A 114 22.52 -30.55 -7.89
N ILE A 115 23.19 -29.59 -8.54
CA ILE A 115 24.31 -28.86 -7.93
C ILE A 115 23.98 -27.36 -8.14
N SER A 116 23.37 -26.75 -7.14
CA SER A 116 23.13 -25.31 -7.08
C SER A 116 23.88 -24.72 -5.90
N GLU A 117 24.04 -23.41 -5.90
CA GLU A 117 24.74 -22.70 -4.83
C GLU A 117 24.03 -22.90 -3.49
N GLU A 118 22.69 -22.84 -3.48
CA GLU A 118 21.85 -23.01 -2.31
C GLU A 118 21.97 -24.42 -1.71
N VAL A 119 22.05 -25.44 -2.56
CA VAL A 119 22.24 -26.83 -2.14
C VAL A 119 23.61 -27.02 -1.54
N ILE A 120 24.67 -26.44 -2.12
CA ILE A 120 26.04 -26.52 -1.58
C ILE A 120 26.10 -25.81 -0.22
N GLN A 121 25.59 -24.60 -0.10
CA GLN A 121 25.54 -23.87 1.19
C GLN A 121 24.77 -24.65 2.25
N CYS A 122 23.70 -25.34 1.87
CA CYS A 122 22.94 -26.18 2.79
C CYS A 122 23.74 -27.41 3.27
N PHE A 123 24.59 -28.00 2.44
CA PHE A 123 25.52 -29.06 2.88
C PHE A 123 26.55 -28.56 3.90
N ASP A 124 26.93 -27.29 3.84
CA ASP A 124 27.79 -26.63 4.83
C ASP A 124 26.99 -26.22 6.11
N GLY A 125 25.71 -26.56 6.16
CA GLY A 125 24.84 -26.33 7.32
C GLY A 125 24.12 -24.98 7.34
N VAL A 126 24.22 -24.21 6.24
CA VAL A 126 23.54 -22.92 6.07
C VAL A 126 22.27 -23.14 5.27
N ASP A 127 21.11 -23.01 5.91
CA ASP A 127 19.83 -23.01 5.23
C ASP A 127 19.62 -21.69 4.47
N THR A 128 19.12 -21.78 3.26
CA THR A 128 18.83 -20.63 2.40
C THR A 128 17.33 -20.48 2.20
N SER A 129 16.88 -19.25 1.99
CA SER A 129 15.49 -18.95 1.66
C SER A 129 15.43 -17.75 0.72
N TYR A 130 14.95 -17.99 -0.47
CA TYR A 130 14.81 -16.98 -1.51
C TYR A 130 13.34 -16.79 -1.88
N TYR A 131 12.92 -15.54 -2.11
CA TYR A 131 11.59 -15.21 -2.63
C TYR A 131 11.74 -14.54 -4.00
N ASP A 132 11.17 -15.16 -5.01
CA ASP A 132 11.07 -14.62 -6.37
C ASP A 132 9.67 -14.05 -6.56
N GLN A 133 9.58 -12.73 -6.41
CA GLN A 133 8.33 -11.99 -6.62
C GLN A 133 7.88 -12.00 -8.08
N GLY A 134 8.83 -12.13 -9.03
CA GLY A 134 8.53 -12.12 -10.47
C GLY A 134 7.87 -13.39 -10.95
N ASN A 135 8.22 -14.54 -10.35
CA ASN A 135 7.73 -15.86 -10.70
C ASN A 135 6.78 -16.46 -9.65
N ASP A 136 6.44 -15.70 -8.61
CA ASP A 136 5.50 -16.08 -7.55
C ASP A 136 5.87 -17.38 -6.82
N TYR A 137 7.15 -17.55 -6.45
CA TYR A 137 7.55 -18.70 -5.65
C TYR A 137 8.58 -18.34 -4.56
N ILE A 138 8.59 -19.17 -3.53
CA ILE A 138 9.62 -19.19 -2.50
C ILE A 138 10.40 -20.49 -2.66
N GLU A 139 11.74 -20.39 -2.69
CA GLU A 139 12.63 -21.54 -2.64
C GLU A 139 13.37 -21.56 -1.31
N GLN A 140 13.43 -22.74 -0.69
CA GLN A 140 14.08 -22.93 0.60
C GLN A 140 14.86 -24.24 0.61
N THR A 141 16.02 -24.22 1.28
CA THR A 141 16.78 -25.44 1.58
C THR A 141 16.66 -25.78 3.06
N VAL A 142 16.51 -27.07 3.35
CA VAL A 142 16.46 -27.59 4.71
C VAL A 142 17.48 -28.73 4.83
N PRO A 143 18.47 -28.62 5.74
CA PRO A 143 19.47 -29.64 5.89
C PRO A 143 18.91 -30.86 6.61
N LEU A 144 19.11 -32.04 6.01
CA LEU A 144 18.75 -33.32 6.60
C LEU A 144 19.95 -33.83 7.42
N LYS A 145 19.85 -33.80 8.75
CA LYS A 145 20.96 -34.09 9.65
C LYS A 145 20.83 -35.45 10.35
N TYR A 146 21.93 -36.16 10.50
CA TYR A 146 21.95 -37.34 11.37
C TYR A 146 21.70 -36.94 12.82
N ALA A 147 20.88 -37.71 13.51
CA ALA A 147 20.49 -37.38 14.90
C ALA A 147 21.70 -37.36 15.87
N LYS A 148 22.71 -38.22 15.64
CA LYS A 148 23.89 -38.35 16.53
C LYS A 148 25.04 -37.42 16.18
N SER A 149 25.43 -37.33 14.90
CA SER A 149 26.63 -36.57 14.48
C SER A 149 26.33 -35.13 14.14
N LYS A 150 25.06 -34.77 13.91
CA LYS A 150 24.61 -33.49 13.37
C LYS A 150 25.17 -33.14 11.99
N GLU A 151 25.89 -34.09 11.35
CA GLU A 151 26.36 -33.93 9.98
C GLU A 151 25.18 -33.91 9.01
N VAL A 152 25.27 -33.09 7.94
CA VAL A 152 24.28 -33.02 6.89
C VAL A 152 24.43 -34.25 5.98
N ALA A 153 23.41 -35.10 5.96
CA ALA A 153 23.34 -36.32 5.14
C ALA A 153 22.72 -36.04 3.77
N GLY A 154 21.89 -35.02 3.68
CA GLY A 154 21.18 -34.63 2.48
C GLY A 154 20.55 -33.25 2.62
N VAL A 155 19.91 -32.80 1.56
CA VAL A 155 19.22 -31.52 1.50
C VAL A 155 17.81 -31.76 0.99
N MET A 156 16.84 -31.15 1.64
CA MET A 156 15.49 -30.99 1.13
C MET A 156 15.40 -29.60 0.49
N LEU A 157 15.22 -29.55 -0.84
CA LEU A 157 14.97 -28.32 -1.58
C LEU A 157 13.49 -28.21 -1.84
N VAL A 158 12.89 -27.12 -1.42
CA VAL A 158 11.44 -26.89 -1.45
C VAL A 158 11.13 -25.61 -2.18
N SER A 159 10.42 -25.73 -3.29
CA SER A 159 9.87 -24.59 -4.02
C SER A 159 8.36 -24.55 -3.79
N THR A 160 7.83 -23.44 -3.26
CA THR A 160 6.40 -23.27 -2.97
C THR A 160 5.84 -22.06 -3.68
N SER A 161 4.63 -22.20 -4.24
CA SER A 161 3.93 -21.10 -4.89
C SER A 161 3.49 -20.03 -3.87
N THR A 162 3.59 -18.77 -4.29
CA THR A 162 3.01 -17.62 -3.58
C THR A 162 1.79 -17.05 -4.30
N GLY A 163 1.23 -17.75 -5.28
CA GLY A 163 0.08 -17.33 -6.05
C GLY A 163 -1.12 -16.93 -5.17
N GLU A 164 -1.42 -17.70 -4.11
CA GLU A 164 -2.50 -17.35 -3.14
C GLU A 164 -2.25 -16.02 -2.42
N ILE A 165 -0.98 -15.71 -2.13
CA ILE A 165 -0.58 -14.42 -1.53
C ILE A 165 -0.83 -13.31 -2.54
N ARG A 166 -0.45 -13.54 -3.80
CA ARG A 166 -0.68 -12.59 -4.90
C ARG A 166 -2.17 -12.32 -5.13
N ASP A 167 -2.99 -13.38 -5.19
CA ASP A 167 -4.45 -13.24 -5.31
C ASP A 167 -5.04 -12.42 -4.15
N SER A 168 -4.55 -12.65 -2.94
CA SER A 168 -4.97 -11.90 -1.75
C SER A 168 -4.56 -10.43 -1.83
N ILE A 169 -3.39 -10.13 -2.38
CA ILE A 169 -2.91 -8.76 -2.63
C ILE A 169 -3.78 -8.07 -3.67
N GLU A 170 -4.09 -8.73 -4.78
CA GLU A 170 -4.94 -8.19 -5.84
C GLU A 170 -6.36 -7.84 -5.32
N ILE A 171 -6.94 -8.71 -4.50
CA ILE A 171 -8.22 -8.42 -3.82
C ILE A 171 -8.10 -7.21 -2.90
N LEU A 172 -7.01 -7.10 -2.14
CA LEU A 172 -6.76 -5.98 -1.24
C LEU A 172 -6.60 -4.66 -2.00
N GLU A 173 -5.83 -4.65 -3.08
CA GLU A 173 -5.65 -3.49 -3.96
C GLU A 173 -6.98 -3.08 -4.63
N HIS A 174 -7.77 -4.04 -5.11
CA HIS A 174 -9.06 -3.75 -5.73
C HIS A 174 -10.02 -3.08 -4.73
N ARG A 175 -10.10 -3.60 -3.49
CA ARG A 175 -10.90 -3.00 -2.42
C ARG A 175 -10.37 -1.64 -1.98
N GLY A 176 -9.05 -1.48 -1.90
CA GLY A 176 -8.37 -0.22 -1.63
C GLY A 176 -8.70 0.85 -2.68
N ASN A 177 -8.62 0.50 -3.95
CA ASN A 177 -8.95 1.38 -5.07
C ASN A 177 -10.43 1.83 -5.04
N LEU A 178 -11.37 0.92 -4.71
CA LEU A 178 -12.78 1.26 -4.55
C LEU A 178 -13.02 2.26 -3.41
N LEU A 179 -12.36 2.03 -2.28
CA LEU A 179 -12.42 2.92 -1.11
C LEU A 179 -11.81 4.29 -1.43
N MET A 180 -10.70 4.30 -2.15
CA MET A 180 -10.04 5.50 -2.63
C MET A 180 -10.94 6.34 -3.55
N LEU A 181 -11.67 5.68 -4.46
CA LEU A 181 -12.66 6.35 -5.31
C LEU A 181 -13.75 7.01 -4.46
N ALA A 182 -14.29 6.32 -3.46
CA ALA A 182 -15.31 6.85 -2.56
C ALA A 182 -14.80 8.07 -1.76
N ILE A 183 -13.59 7.98 -1.20
CA ILE A 183 -12.94 9.09 -0.49
C ILE A 183 -12.71 10.28 -1.45
N SER A 184 -12.25 10.02 -2.67
CA SER A 184 -12.03 11.09 -3.67
C SER A 184 -13.29 11.84 -3.99
N VAL A 185 -14.41 11.15 -4.19
CA VAL A 185 -15.73 11.77 -4.40
C VAL A 185 -16.14 12.61 -3.19
N LEU A 186 -15.98 12.08 -1.98
CA LEU A 186 -16.29 12.79 -0.74
C LEU A 186 -15.45 14.07 -0.59
N VAL A 187 -14.13 13.98 -0.82
CA VAL A 187 -13.22 15.14 -0.77
C VAL A 187 -13.59 16.21 -1.79
N LEU A 188 -13.97 15.82 -3.00
CA LEU A 188 -14.41 16.76 -4.03
C LEU A 188 -15.73 17.45 -3.65
N LEU A 189 -16.70 16.71 -3.09
CA LEU A 189 -17.95 17.28 -2.61
C LEU A 189 -17.72 18.26 -1.45
N LEU A 190 -16.94 17.88 -0.46
CA LEU A 190 -16.57 18.74 0.66
C LEU A 190 -15.80 19.98 0.18
N GLY A 191 -14.85 19.80 -0.74
CA GLY A 191 -14.10 20.88 -1.35
C GLY A 191 -15.00 21.90 -2.07
N PHE A 192 -16.00 21.41 -2.78
CA PHE A 192 -16.98 22.28 -3.45
C PHE A 192 -17.85 23.06 -2.45
N VAL A 193 -18.35 22.41 -1.40
CA VAL A 193 -19.14 23.05 -0.35
C VAL A 193 -18.32 24.10 0.39
N LEU A 194 -17.12 23.72 0.87
CA LEU A 194 -16.22 24.63 1.59
C LEU A 194 -15.75 25.80 0.72
N SER A 195 -15.40 25.54 -0.53
CA SER A 195 -15.01 26.60 -1.47
C SER A 195 -16.12 27.62 -1.69
N LYS A 196 -17.38 27.18 -1.79
CA LYS A 196 -18.52 28.12 -1.89
C LYS A 196 -18.74 28.86 -0.58
N SER A 197 -18.71 28.15 0.55
CA SER A 197 -18.99 28.74 1.87
C SER A 197 -17.94 29.77 2.26
N LEU A 198 -16.66 29.51 2.03
CA LEU A 198 -15.59 30.42 2.42
C LEU A 198 -15.39 31.59 1.45
N VAL A 199 -15.50 31.36 0.14
CA VAL A 199 -15.16 32.40 -0.85
C VAL A 199 -16.34 33.35 -1.15
N LYS A 200 -17.56 32.87 -1.00
CA LYS A 200 -18.77 33.71 -1.27
C LYS A 200 -18.85 34.99 -0.41
N PRO A 201 -18.56 34.95 0.91
CA PRO A 201 -18.52 36.15 1.75
C PRO A 201 -17.48 37.17 1.29
N PHE A 202 -16.25 36.70 0.96
CA PHE A 202 -15.22 37.63 0.46
C PHE A 202 -15.58 38.32 -0.85
N GLY A 203 -16.27 37.62 -1.76
CA GLY A 203 -16.76 38.19 -2.99
C GLY A 203 -17.81 39.31 -2.78
N ARG A 204 -18.67 39.17 -1.75
CA ARG A 204 -19.66 40.21 -1.39
C ARG A 204 -18.96 41.47 -0.84
N VAL A 205 -17.97 41.27 0.04
CA VAL A 205 -17.19 42.42 0.57
C VAL A 205 -16.46 43.16 -0.55
N SER A 206 -15.81 42.41 -1.46
CA SER A 206 -15.10 43.01 -2.60
C SER A 206 -16.04 43.81 -3.51
N LYS A 207 -17.23 43.28 -3.79
CA LYS A 207 -18.23 43.94 -4.63
C LYS A 207 -18.78 45.21 -3.97
N ALA A 208 -19.03 45.16 -2.67
CA ALA A 208 -19.48 46.33 -1.93
C ALA A 208 -18.42 47.45 -1.85
N ILE A 209 -17.13 47.08 -1.79
CA ILE A 209 -16.04 48.05 -1.90
C ILE A 209 -16.01 48.72 -3.29
N GLU A 210 -16.27 47.96 -4.34
CA GLU A 210 -16.31 48.46 -5.72
C GLU A 210 -17.51 49.43 -5.93
N GLU A 211 -18.72 49.07 -5.43
CA GLU A 211 -19.91 49.92 -5.49
C GLU A 211 -19.73 51.23 -4.74
N LEU A 212 -18.99 51.25 -3.65
CA LEU A 212 -18.59 52.45 -2.94
C LEU A 212 -17.66 53.38 -3.75
N THR A 213 -16.72 52.79 -4.45
CA THR A 213 -15.74 53.53 -5.26
C THR A 213 -16.45 54.22 -6.42
N ASP A 214 -17.59 53.68 -6.88
CA ASP A 214 -18.47 54.21 -7.92
C ASP A 214 -19.49 55.25 -7.40
N GLY A 215 -19.47 55.58 -6.09
CA GLY A 215 -20.27 56.64 -5.50
C GLY A 215 -21.62 56.22 -4.92
N TYR A 216 -21.90 54.92 -4.85
CA TYR A 216 -23.11 54.38 -4.20
C TYR A 216 -22.88 54.17 -2.70
N LEU A 217 -23.36 55.15 -1.89
CA LEU A 217 -23.09 55.15 -0.42
C LEU A 217 -24.20 54.52 0.42
N ASP A 218 -25.24 53.93 -0.16
CA ASP A 218 -26.49 53.67 0.57
C ASP A 218 -26.70 52.25 1.10
N GLU A 219 -25.88 51.29 0.78
CA GLU A 219 -26.10 49.92 1.26
C GLU A 219 -25.15 49.51 2.40
N GLU A 220 -25.71 49.20 3.58
CA GLU A 220 -24.99 48.52 4.64
C GLU A 220 -24.66 47.08 4.22
N ILE A 221 -23.39 46.68 4.37
CA ILE A 221 -22.96 45.33 4.07
C ILE A 221 -23.41 44.38 5.17
N SER A 222 -24.40 43.55 4.87
CA SER A 222 -24.73 42.40 5.69
C SER A 222 -23.96 41.16 5.20
N VAL A 223 -22.98 40.68 5.99
CA VAL A 223 -22.21 39.48 5.70
C VAL A 223 -22.56 38.40 6.72
N PRO A 224 -22.92 37.18 6.31
CA PRO A 224 -23.34 36.14 7.23
C PRO A 224 -22.18 35.50 7.98
N ASP A 225 -22.39 35.24 9.25
CA ASP A 225 -22.07 34.13 10.16
C ASP A 225 -20.63 33.76 10.52
N TYR A 226 -19.58 34.29 9.92
CA TYR A 226 -18.22 34.04 10.42
C TYR A 226 -17.71 35.24 11.20
N THR A 227 -17.13 34.99 12.37
CA THR A 227 -16.59 36.04 13.28
C THR A 227 -15.63 36.98 12.55
N GLU A 228 -14.78 36.43 11.68
CA GLU A 228 -13.79 37.16 10.89
C GLU A 228 -14.46 38.07 9.85
N THR A 229 -15.50 37.59 9.21
CA THR A 229 -16.27 38.40 8.22
C THR A 229 -17.17 39.44 8.89
N GLN A 230 -17.68 39.18 10.11
CA GLN A 230 -18.41 40.16 10.90
C GLN A 230 -17.50 41.31 11.34
N VAL A 231 -16.28 41.04 11.78
CA VAL A 231 -15.28 42.06 12.14
C VAL A 231 -14.99 42.93 10.90
N LEU A 232 -14.75 42.32 9.75
CA LEU A 232 -14.48 43.03 8.49
C LEU A 232 -15.67 43.92 8.09
N SER A 233 -16.89 43.41 8.16
CA SER A 233 -18.15 44.14 7.87
C SER A 233 -18.34 45.29 8.85
N SER A 234 -18.08 45.11 10.13
CA SER A 234 -18.23 46.15 11.15
C SER A 234 -17.23 47.32 10.94
N VAL A 235 -15.98 46.99 10.62
CA VAL A 235 -14.97 48.02 10.30
C VAL A 235 -15.34 48.80 9.05
N PHE A 236 -15.83 48.08 8.04
CA PHE A 236 -16.25 48.67 6.80
C PHE A 236 -17.48 49.59 6.99
N ASN A 237 -18.53 49.17 7.70
CA ASN A 237 -19.69 49.96 8.02
C ASN A 237 -19.37 51.22 8.84
N LYS A 238 -18.34 51.13 9.74
CA LYS A 238 -17.81 52.32 10.45
C LYS A 238 -17.13 53.30 9.50
N MET A 239 -16.40 52.81 8.50
CA MET A 239 -15.74 53.63 7.48
C MET A 239 -16.79 54.33 6.60
N LEU A 240 -17.83 53.62 6.18
CA LEU A 240 -18.97 54.15 5.46
C LEU A 240 -19.64 55.31 6.20
N LYS A 241 -19.94 55.11 7.46
CA LYS A 241 -20.56 56.13 8.31
C LYS A 241 -19.73 57.39 8.42
N ARG A 242 -18.41 57.26 8.49
CA ARG A 242 -17.48 58.39 8.52
C ARG A 242 -17.46 59.13 7.17
N MET A 243 -17.46 58.41 6.04
CA MET A 243 -17.47 59.02 4.72
C MET A 243 -18.77 59.75 4.44
N LYS A 244 -19.94 59.21 4.84
CA LYS A 244 -21.24 59.92 4.74
C LYS A 244 -21.25 61.24 5.51
N VAL A 245 -20.70 61.25 6.73
CA VAL A 245 -20.62 62.48 7.54
C VAL A 245 -19.72 63.54 6.90
N LEU A 246 -18.66 63.14 6.21
CA LEU A 246 -17.76 64.05 5.52
C LEU A 246 -18.41 64.61 4.25
N ASP A 247 -19.10 63.77 3.45
CA ASP A 247 -19.82 64.20 2.24
C ASP A 247 -20.98 65.16 2.54
N ASP A 248 -21.73 64.91 3.64
CA ASP A 248 -22.80 65.79 4.13
C ASP A 248 -22.24 67.13 4.65
N SER A 249 -21.00 67.11 5.21
CA SER A 249 -20.32 68.32 5.67
C SER A 249 -19.83 69.20 4.51
N ASP A 250 -19.30 68.59 3.45
CA ASP A 250 -18.85 69.31 2.24
C ASP A 250 -20.01 69.86 1.39
N ARG A 251 -21.18 69.26 1.47
CA ARG A 251 -22.40 69.76 0.75
C ARG A 251 -23.09 70.89 1.46
N ASN A 252 -22.78 71.14 2.72
CA ASN A 252 -23.39 72.21 3.53
C ASN A 252 -22.48 73.45 3.70
N LEU A 253 -21.35 73.47 2.97
CA LEU A 253 -20.46 74.63 2.81
C LEU A 253 -20.65 75.27 1.44
#